data_977035321601856e8fb5f14fdbee7348
#
_entry.id   977035321601856e8fb5f14fdbee7348
#
_cell.length_a   1.000
_cell.length_b   1.000
_cell.length_c   1.000
_cell.angle_alpha   90.00
_cell.angle_beta   90.00
_cell.angle_gamma   90.00
#
_symmetry.space_group_name_H-M   'P 1'
#
loop_
_entity.id
_entity.type
_entity.pdbx_description
1 polymer ?
#
loop_
_entity_poly.entity_id
_entity_poly.type
_entity_poly.pdbx_seq_one_letter_code
_entity_poly.pdbx_strand_id
1 'polypeptide(L)'
;MSLLQSIKNGVRKRSIHVCYVNTGSCNGCDIEILACLSPRYDIEQYGIYVHNNPREADVILVTGGMSPQWIDKLPDLFDRVPEPKAVVTIGNCPISGCVFNRPGCVIDPPVSKYIPVTA
;
A
#
# COMPACT_ATOMS: atom_id res chain seq x y z
N MET A 1 23.03 -5.67 17.99
CA MET A 1 22.20 -6.24 16.93
C MET A 1 22.48 -7.73 16.85
N SER A 2 21.45 -8.58 16.98
CA SER A 2 21.64 -10.02 16.96
C SER A 2 21.91 -10.51 15.53
N LEU A 3 22.59 -11.67 15.41
CA LEU A 3 22.84 -12.33 14.13
C LEU A 3 21.52 -12.58 13.37
N LEU A 4 20.47 -12.95 14.08
CA LEU A 4 19.13 -13.14 13.52
C LEU A 4 18.58 -11.87 12.88
N GLN A 5 18.82 -10.72 13.47
CA GLN A 5 18.40 -9.43 12.93
C GLN A 5 19.11 -9.12 11.62
N SER A 6 20.41 -9.40 11.55
CA SER A 6 21.21 -9.20 10.33
C SER A 6 20.73 -10.12 9.21
N ILE A 7 20.45 -11.38 9.52
CA ILE A 7 19.92 -12.35 8.55
C ILE A 7 18.56 -11.91 8.05
N LYS A 8 17.65 -11.47 8.94
CA LYS A 8 16.33 -10.96 8.57
C LYS A 8 16.42 -9.77 7.64
N ASN A 9 17.31 -8.82 7.96
CA ASN A 9 17.50 -7.64 7.12
C ASN A 9 18.08 -8.01 5.75
N GLY A 10 18.97 -8.95 5.68
CA GLY A 10 19.52 -9.46 4.42
C GLY A 10 18.45 -10.11 3.54
N VAL A 11 17.57 -10.91 4.12
CA VAL A 11 16.44 -11.53 3.41
C VAL A 11 15.46 -10.49 2.93
N ARG A 12 15.12 -9.51 3.75
CA ARG A 12 14.20 -8.42 3.39
C ARG A 12 14.70 -7.58 2.22
N LYS A 13 16.01 -7.39 2.09
CA LYS A 13 16.59 -6.68 0.95
C LYS A 13 16.40 -7.41 -0.37
N ARG A 14 16.27 -8.73 -0.33
CA ARG A 14 16.10 -9.56 -1.53
C ARG A 14 14.65 -9.88 -1.84
N SER A 15 13.78 -9.85 -0.83
CA SER A 15 12.37 -10.17 -0.97
C SER A 15 11.54 -9.11 -0.27
N ILE A 16 10.77 -8.36 -1.04
CA ILE A 16 9.85 -7.35 -0.54
C ILE A 16 8.44 -7.88 -0.71
N HIS A 17 7.74 -8.05 0.40
CA HIS A 17 6.35 -8.46 0.40
C HIS A 17 5.45 -7.23 0.50
N VAL A 18 4.52 -7.10 -0.41
CA VAL A 18 3.67 -5.94 -0.55
C VAL A 18 2.23 -6.32 -0.29
N CYS A 19 1.57 -5.61 0.61
CA CYS A 19 0.13 -5.71 0.81
C CYS A 19 -0.55 -4.58 0.04
N TYR A 20 -1.41 -4.95 -0.90
CA TYR A 20 -2.16 -4.01 -1.71
C TYR A 20 -3.52 -3.72 -1.08
N VAL A 21 -3.87 -2.45 -0.98
CA VAL A 21 -5.14 -2.00 -0.40
C VAL A 21 -5.79 -0.97 -1.31
N ASN A 22 -7.03 -1.23 -1.68
CA ASN A 22 -7.88 -0.30 -2.42
C ASN A 22 -8.87 0.35 -1.47
N THR A 23 -8.72 1.64 -1.21
CA THR A 23 -9.58 2.39 -0.28
C THR A 23 -10.71 3.14 -0.98
N GLY A 24 -10.92 2.90 -2.24
CA GLY A 24 -11.97 3.55 -3.03
C GLY A 24 -11.46 4.13 -4.34
N SER A 25 -10.56 3.41 -5.02
CA SER A 25 -10.02 3.86 -6.31
C SER A 25 -11.01 3.60 -7.45
N CYS A 26 -10.80 4.32 -8.55
CA CYS A 26 -11.56 4.12 -9.79
C CYS A 26 -11.04 2.94 -10.63
N ASN A 27 -10.16 2.12 -10.09
CA ASN A 27 -9.44 1.01 -10.72
C ASN A 27 -8.36 1.40 -11.74
N GLY A 28 -8.13 2.67 -12.00
CA GLY A 28 -7.06 3.09 -12.91
C GLY A 28 -5.67 2.71 -12.41
N CYS A 29 -5.37 3.08 -11.17
CA CYS A 29 -4.09 2.71 -10.53
C CYS A 29 -3.98 1.21 -10.30
N ASP A 30 -5.10 0.54 -10.00
CA ASP A 30 -5.15 -0.91 -9.78
C ASP A 30 -4.75 -1.67 -11.04
N ILE A 31 -5.24 -1.24 -12.20
CA ILE A 31 -4.89 -1.82 -13.50
C ILE A 31 -3.40 -1.66 -13.78
N GLU A 32 -2.83 -0.50 -13.45
CA GLU A 32 -1.39 -0.27 -13.62
C GLU A 32 -0.55 -1.16 -12.70
N ILE A 33 -0.98 -1.38 -11.46
CA ILE A 33 -0.31 -2.30 -10.54
C ILE A 33 -0.35 -3.73 -11.08
N LEU A 34 -1.51 -4.16 -11.59
CA LEU A 34 -1.65 -5.48 -12.21
C LEU A 34 -0.80 -5.61 -13.47
N ALA A 35 -0.67 -4.54 -14.25
CA ALA A 35 0.19 -4.53 -15.43
C ALA A 35 1.66 -4.73 -15.05
N CYS A 36 2.10 -4.18 -13.93
CA CYS A 36 3.46 -4.42 -13.42
C CYS A 36 3.71 -5.89 -13.07
N LEU A 37 2.66 -6.62 -12.67
CA LEU A 37 2.76 -8.06 -12.37
C LEU A 37 2.69 -8.93 -13.63
N SER A 38 2.34 -8.35 -14.78
CA SER A 38 2.24 -9.09 -16.04
C SER A 38 3.61 -9.54 -16.53
N PRO A 39 3.68 -10.59 -17.39
CA PRO A 39 4.96 -11.09 -17.90
C PRO A 39 5.82 -10.05 -18.62
N ARG A 40 5.22 -8.98 -19.13
CA ARG A 40 5.94 -7.91 -19.82
C ARG A 40 6.87 -7.13 -18.89
N TYR A 41 6.42 -6.82 -17.69
CA TYR A 41 7.19 -6.06 -16.71
C TYR A 41 7.75 -6.94 -15.59
N ASP A 42 7.00 -7.95 -15.19
CA ASP A 42 7.39 -8.99 -14.25
C ASP A 42 8.22 -8.48 -13.05
N ILE A 43 7.60 -7.68 -12.20
CA ILE A 43 8.29 -7.11 -11.04
C ILE A 43 8.75 -8.18 -10.03
N GLU A 44 8.19 -9.38 -10.11
CA GLU A 44 8.62 -10.49 -9.24
C GLU A 44 10.07 -10.91 -9.50
N GLN A 45 10.60 -10.69 -10.70
CA GLN A 45 12.02 -10.94 -11.01
C GLN A 45 12.96 -10.09 -10.13
N TYR A 46 12.47 -8.96 -9.63
CA TYR A 46 13.23 -8.07 -8.74
C TYR A 46 13.04 -8.38 -7.26
N GLY A 47 12.29 -9.44 -6.94
CA GLY A 47 12.02 -9.86 -5.58
C GLY A 47 10.86 -9.11 -4.91
N ILE A 48 9.95 -8.55 -5.69
CA ILE A 48 8.76 -7.87 -5.18
C ILE A 48 7.55 -8.78 -5.35
N TYR A 49 6.95 -9.17 -4.23
CA TYR A 49 5.80 -10.08 -4.22
C TYR A 49 4.58 -9.40 -3.62
N VAL A 50 3.44 -9.52 -4.28
CA VAL A 50 2.19 -8.96 -3.79
C VAL A 50 1.39 -10.04 -3.07
N HIS A 51 1.07 -9.78 -1.81
CA HIS A 51 0.28 -10.67 -0.96
C HIS A 51 -0.85 -9.89 -0.30
N ASN A 52 -1.94 -10.56 -0.04
CA ASN A 52 -3.08 -9.97 0.67
C ASN A 52 -3.00 -10.13 2.20
N ASN A 53 -1.97 -10.79 2.69
CA ASN A 53 -1.79 -10.99 4.12
C ASN A 53 -0.98 -9.85 4.74
N PRO A 54 -1.58 -8.98 5.55
CA PRO A 54 -0.85 -7.85 6.14
C PRO A 54 0.25 -8.27 7.12
N ARG A 55 0.15 -9.45 7.72
CA ARG A 55 1.15 -9.93 8.69
C ARG A 55 2.49 -10.29 8.04
N GLU A 56 2.49 -10.60 6.76
CA GLU A 56 3.70 -10.94 5.99
C GLU A 56 4.23 -9.74 5.20
N ALA A 57 3.51 -8.64 5.18
CA ALA A 57 3.86 -7.50 4.35
C ALA A 57 4.97 -6.64 4.97
N ASP A 58 5.84 -6.14 4.12
CA ASP A 58 6.85 -5.13 4.48
C ASP A 58 6.40 -3.74 4.02
N VAL A 59 5.63 -3.67 2.96
CA VAL A 59 5.14 -2.43 2.36
C VAL A 59 3.63 -2.52 2.15
N ILE A 60 2.95 -1.44 2.48
CA ILE A 60 1.52 -1.29 2.18
C ILE A 60 1.38 -0.34 0.99
N LEU A 61 0.77 -0.81 -0.09
CA LEU A 61 0.40 0.03 -1.24
C LEU A 61 -1.06 0.43 -1.10
N VAL A 62 -1.31 1.73 -1.06
CA VAL A 62 -2.66 2.28 -0.94
C VAL A 62 -3.04 3.00 -2.22
N THR A 63 -4.19 2.64 -2.79
CA THR A 63 -4.76 3.32 -3.95
C THR A 63 -6.14 3.89 -3.59
N GLY A 64 -6.49 5.00 -4.23
CA GLY A 64 -7.78 5.64 -4.05
C GLY A 64 -7.86 6.56 -2.85
N GLY A 65 -8.91 7.35 -2.80
CA GLY A 65 -9.22 8.20 -1.65
C GLY A 65 -9.83 7.38 -0.51
N MET A 66 -9.90 7.99 0.66
CA MET A 66 -10.51 7.32 1.83
C MET A 66 -12.02 7.33 1.72
N SER A 67 -12.61 6.18 1.44
CA SER A 67 -14.05 5.99 1.57
C SER A 67 -14.44 5.81 3.04
N PRO A 68 -15.69 6.09 3.43
CA PRO A 68 -16.13 5.95 4.82
C PRO A 68 -15.89 4.55 5.39
N GLN A 69 -15.95 3.53 4.56
CA GLN A 69 -15.74 2.14 4.98
C GLN A 69 -14.31 1.87 5.42
N TRP A 70 -13.34 2.61 4.86
CA TRP A 70 -11.91 2.40 5.13
C TRP A 70 -11.35 3.30 6.23
N ILE A 71 -12.10 4.30 6.68
CA ILE A 71 -11.64 5.21 7.74
C ILE A 71 -11.22 4.46 9.00
N ASP A 72 -12.01 3.46 9.40
CA ASP A 72 -11.71 2.64 10.57
C ASP A 72 -10.83 1.43 10.25
N LYS A 73 -10.99 0.86 9.05
CA LYS A 73 -10.29 -0.37 8.65
C LYS A 73 -8.83 -0.17 8.32
N LEU A 74 -8.48 0.96 7.70
CA LEU A 74 -7.10 1.19 7.27
C LEU A 74 -6.13 1.33 8.44
N PRO A 75 -6.42 2.09 9.51
CA PRO A 75 -5.56 2.11 10.69
C PRO A 75 -5.40 0.74 11.35
N ASP A 76 -6.47 -0.04 11.42
CA ASP A 76 -6.42 -1.40 11.97
C ASP A 76 -5.51 -2.31 11.13
N LEU A 77 -5.62 -2.24 9.81
CA LEU A 77 -4.74 -2.98 8.90
C LEU A 77 -3.28 -2.54 9.06
N PHE A 78 -3.05 -1.24 9.18
CA PHE A 78 -1.70 -0.71 9.40
C PHE A 78 -1.07 -1.27 10.67
N ASP A 79 -1.84 -1.38 11.76
CA ASP A 79 -1.34 -1.92 13.02
C ASP A 79 -1.01 -3.42 12.93
N ARG A 80 -1.63 -4.15 12.01
CA ARG A 80 -1.37 -5.58 11.81
C ARG A 80 -0.07 -5.86 11.06
N VAL A 81 0.45 -4.88 10.33
CA VAL A 81 1.70 -5.04 9.60
C VAL A 81 2.88 -4.93 10.57
N PRO A 82 3.79 -5.93 10.61
CA PRO A 82 4.93 -5.89 11.54
C PRO A 82 5.96 -4.80 11.15
N GLU A 83 6.64 -4.28 12.16
CA GLU A 83 7.78 -3.38 11.95
C GLU A 83 9.01 -4.16 11.44
N PRO A 84 9.87 -3.59 10.61
CA PRO A 84 9.74 -2.28 9.95
C PRO A 84 8.72 -2.33 8.80
N LYS A 85 7.97 -1.26 8.62
CA LYS A 85 6.97 -1.16 7.56
C LYS A 85 7.04 0.19 6.87
N ALA A 86 6.61 0.22 5.60
CA ALA A 86 6.52 1.44 4.82
C ALA A 86 5.12 1.53 4.18
N VAL A 87 4.65 2.73 3.99
CA VAL A 87 3.38 2.99 3.32
C VAL A 87 3.63 3.81 2.08
N VAL A 88 3.19 3.32 0.94
CA VAL A 88 3.32 4.00 -0.35
C VAL A 88 1.94 4.23 -0.92
N THR A 89 1.64 5.48 -1.27
CA THR A 89 0.39 5.84 -1.94
C THR A 89 0.63 5.93 -3.44
N ILE A 90 -0.31 5.42 -4.22
CA ILE A 90 -0.20 5.39 -5.67
C ILE A 90 -1.29 6.26 -6.29
N GLY A 91 -0.87 7.19 -7.13
CA GLY A 91 -1.75 8.12 -7.82
C GLY A 91 -2.06 9.35 -6.99
N ASN A 92 -2.92 10.23 -7.52
CA ASN A 92 -3.28 11.49 -6.89
C ASN A 92 -4.44 11.37 -5.91
N CYS A 93 -5.28 10.35 -6.05
CA CYS A 93 -6.47 10.18 -5.21
C CYS A 93 -6.17 10.04 -3.72
N PRO A 94 -5.15 9.28 -3.30
CA PRO A 94 -4.80 9.19 -1.87
C PRO A 94 -4.27 10.50 -1.29
N ILE A 95 -3.75 11.37 -2.13
CA ILE A 95 -3.14 12.64 -1.70
C ILE A 95 -4.18 13.74 -1.61
N SER A 96 -4.97 13.95 -2.67
CA SER A 96 -5.88 15.09 -2.78
C SER A 96 -7.31 14.73 -3.13
N GLY A 97 -7.60 13.45 -3.39
CA GLY A 97 -8.90 13.02 -3.87
C GLY A 97 -9.14 13.25 -5.36
N CYS A 98 -8.31 14.04 -6.01
CA CYS A 98 -8.38 14.35 -7.43
C CYS A 98 -9.81 14.76 -7.85
N VAL A 99 -10.40 14.10 -8.86
CA VAL A 99 -11.76 14.41 -9.34
C VAL A 99 -12.86 14.08 -8.32
N PHE A 100 -12.56 13.24 -7.33
CA PHE A 100 -13.53 12.87 -6.29
C PHE A 100 -13.56 13.85 -5.12
N ASN A 101 -12.67 14.82 -5.08
CA ASN A 101 -12.66 15.87 -4.06
C ASN A 101 -13.64 16.98 -4.44
N ARG A 102 -14.93 16.67 -4.39
CA ARG A 102 -16.03 17.59 -4.72
C ARG A 102 -17.10 17.55 -3.62
N PRO A 103 -17.85 18.65 -3.43
CA PRO A 103 -19.00 18.62 -2.54
C PRO A 103 -19.98 17.51 -2.93
N GLY A 104 -20.36 16.67 -1.98
CA GLY A 104 -21.24 15.53 -2.20
C GLY A 104 -20.54 14.21 -2.48
N CYS A 105 -19.24 14.19 -2.74
CA CYS A 105 -18.47 12.95 -2.80
C CYS A 105 -18.05 12.51 -1.41
N VAL A 106 -18.22 11.21 -1.15
CA VAL A 106 -17.94 10.63 0.17
C VAL A 106 -16.52 10.07 0.19
N ILE A 107 -15.54 10.94 -0.07
CA ILE A 107 -14.12 10.59 -0.01
C ILE A 107 -13.42 11.70 0.78
N ASP A 108 -12.67 11.28 1.79
CA ASP A 108 -11.92 12.20 2.64
C ASP A 108 -10.41 12.03 2.44
N PRO A 109 -9.79 12.76 1.51
CA PRO A 109 -8.36 12.80 1.37
C PRO A 109 -7.75 13.75 2.42
N PRO A 110 -6.44 13.69 2.71
CA PRO A 110 -5.47 12.68 2.25
C PRO A 110 -5.42 11.46 3.17
N VAL A 111 -4.89 10.38 2.65
CA VAL A 111 -4.66 9.14 3.43
C VAL A 111 -3.73 9.40 4.62
N SER A 112 -2.82 10.35 4.49
CA SER A 112 -1.87 10.72 5.55
C SER A 112 -2.53 11.22 6.85
N LYS A 113 -3.82 11.57 6.83
CA LYS A 113 -4.56 11.89 8.05
C LYS A 113 -4.78 10.69 8.94
N TYR A 114 -4.79 9.50 8.38
CA TYR A 114 -5.19 8.27 9.05
C TYR A 114 -4.01 7.38 9.40
N ILE A 115 -3.02 7.31 8.52
CA ILE A 115 -1.81 6.51 8.74
C ILE A 115 -0.58 7.30 8.27
N PRO A 116 0.60 7.06 8.88
CA PRO A 116 1.85 7.66 8.41
C PRO A 116 2.17 7.16 7.00
N VAL A 117 2.43 8.07 6.08
CA VAL A 117 2.77 7.75 4.69
C VAL A 117 4.26 7.99 4.48
N THR A 118 4.95 7.00 3.92
CA THR A 118 6.38 7.08 3.63
C THR A 118 6.63 7.72 2.27
N ALA A 119 5.82 7.38 1.28
CA ALA A 119 5.95 7.92 -0.07
C ALA A 119 4.63 7.90 -0.86
#